data_2a5a4e38f22f1473f51bd1364ee5fad1
#
_entry.id   2a5a4e38f22f1473f51bd1364ee5fad1
#
_cell.length_a   1.000
_cell.length_b   1.000
_cell.length_c   1.000
_cell.angle_alpha   90.00
_cell.angle_beta   90.00
_cell.angle_gamma   90.00
#
_symmetry.space_group_name_H-M   'P 1'
#
loop_
_entity.id
_entity.type
_entity.pdbx_description
1 polymer ?
#
loop_
_entity_poly.entity_id
_entity_poly.type
_entity_poly.pdbx_seq_one_letter_code
_entity_poly.pdbx_strand_id
1 'polypeptide(L)'
;FSDLDMKCLNVFFXKMQWSLILLFLMGQCCFIDCQLYKYLYNKVEKTWTEAQRYCRKKHTDLATVSNMTDMKRLLNISAGVQRDVWIGLYDPKDVNRTWYWSLPGVEFNESETNWNTGEPNDKGNSGPENCGILNKDLKWADTGCQYVRYFLCYNGENVDLLLSDFYVYSN
;
A
#
# COMPACT_ATOMS: atom_id res chain seq x y z
N PHE A 1 -20.73 2.46 -45.50
CA PHE A 1 -20.72 1.21 -44.75
C PHE A 1 -21.75 0.29 -45.41
N SER A 2 -21.27 -0.79 -46.00
CA SER A 2 -22.12 -1.76 -46.70
C SER A 2 -22.72 -2.75 -45.69
N ASP A 3 -23.85 -3.30 -46.06
CA ASP A 3 -24.58 -4.34 -45.29
C ASP A 3 -23.70 -5.57 -45.00
N LEU A 4 -22.66 -5.76 -45.81
CA LEU A 4 -21.69 -6.84 -45.64
C LEU A 4 -20.78 -6.62 -44.43
N ASP A 5 -20.42 -5.36 -44.15
CA ASP A 5 -19.54 -5.01 -43.02
C ASP A 5 -20.24 -5.23 -41.67
N MET A 6 -21.53 -4.91 -41.61
CA MET A 6 -22.32 -5.12 -40.40
C MET A 6 -22.55 -6.61 -40.13
N LYS A 7 -22.73 -7.43 -41.16
CA LYS A 7 -22.87 -8.89 -41.02
C LYS A 7 -21.57 -9.54 -40.57
N CYS A 8 -20.41 -9.06 -41.08
CA CYS A 8 -19.09 -9.54 -40.65
C CYS A 8 -18.80 -9.19 -39.18
N LEU A 9 -19.16 -7.96 -38.76
CA LEU A 9 -19.02 -7.56 -37.36
C LEU A 9 -19.89 -8.42 -36.44
N ASN A 10 -21.14 -8.68 -36.82
CA ASN A 10 -22.05 -9.50 -36.02
C ASN A 10 -21.59 -10.95 -35.92
N VAL A 11 -21.04 -11.50 -37.00
CA VAL A 11 -20.48 -12.86 -37.01
C VAL A 11 -19.19 -12.91 -36.19
N PHE A 12 -18.41 -11.83 -36.24
CA PHE A 12 -17.17 -11.73 -35.42
C PHE A 12 -17.46 -11.65 -33.91
N PHE A 13 -18.45 -10.86 -33.56
CA PHE A 13 -18.94 -10.79 -32.17
C PHE A 13 -19.56 -12.09 -31.67
N UNK A 14 -19.97 -12.63 -32.47
CA UNK A 14 -20.63 -13.78 -32.14
C UNK A 14 -19.84 -14.97 -32.06
N LYS A 15 -18.96 -14.96 -32.76
CA LYS A 15 -17.99 -16.05 -32.66
C LYS A 15 -16.86 -15.76 -31.69
N MET A 16 -16.79 -14.57 -31.08
CA MET A 16 -15.87 -14.33 -29.98
C MET A 16 -16.23 -15.28 -28.83
N GLN A 17 -15.46 -16.31 -28.71
CA GLN A 17 -15.58 -17.29 -27.65
C GLN A 17 -15.61 -16.59 -26.28
N TRP A 18 -16.40 -17.11 -25.41
CA TRP A 18 -16.48 -16.67 -23.99
C TRP A 18 -15.10 -16.51 -23.36
N SER A 19 -14.09 -17.25 -23.84
CA SER A 19 -12.71 -17.15 -23.39
C SER A 19 -12.08 -15.78 -23.65
N LEU A 20 -12.39 -15.12 -24.77
CA LEU A 20 -11.89 -13.77 -25.07
C LEU A 20 -12.59 -12.70 -24.22
N ILE A 21 -13.88 -12.88 -23.95
CA ILE A 21 -14.64 -12.03 -23.04
C ILE A 21 -14.07 -12.19 -21.61
N LEU A 22 -13.82 -13.42 -21.19
CA LEU A 22 -13.18 -13.72 -19.90
C LEU A 22 -11.77 -13.11 -19.81
N LEU A 23 -10.95 -13.22 -20.86
CA LEU A 23 -9.63 -12.60 -20.92
C LEU A 23 -9.72 -11.07 -20.83
N PHE A 24 -10.71 -10.47 -21.51
CA PHE A 24 -10.94 -9.03 -21.46
C PHE A 24 -11.38 -8.60 -20.04
N LEU A 25 -12.29 -9.36 -19.42
CA LEU A 25 -12.75 -9.12 -18.05
C LEU A 25 -11.60 -9.32 -17.03
N MET A 26 -10.78 -10.34 -17.23
CA MET A 26 -9.60 -10.57 -16.39
C MET A 26 -8.57 -9.44 -16.55
N GLY A 27 -8.39 -8.95 -17.76
CA GLY A 27 -7.56 -7.78 -18.03
C GLY A 27 -8.06 -6.52 -17.32
N GLN A 28 -9.36 -6.34 -17.28
CA GLN A 28 -10.00 -5.23 -16.55
C GLN A 28 -9.78 -5.37 -15.05
N CYS A 29 -9.84 -6.60 -14.50
CA CYS A 29 -9.59 -6.86 -13.08
C CYS A 29 -8.15 -6.49 -12.69
N CYS A 30 -7.16 -6.74 -13.55
CA CYS A 30 -5.78 -6.35 -13.29
C CYS A 30 -5.61 -4.82 -13.26
N PHE A 31 -6.38 -4.09 -14.06
CA PHE A 31 -6.37 -2.62 -14.04
C PHE A 31 -7.06 -2.04 -12.80
N ILE A 32 -8.10 -2.71 -12.32
CA ILE A 32 -8.83 -2.27 -11.11
C ILE A 32 -7.94 -2.45 -9.87
N ASP A 33 -7.22 -3.57 -9.77
CA ASP A 33 -6.30 -3.84 -8.65
C ASP A 33 -5.19 -2.78 -8.52
N CYS A 34 -4.78 -2.18 -9.63
CA CYS A 34 -3.73 -1.16 -9.63
C CYS A 34 -4.18 0.20 -9.08
N GLN A 35 -5.48 0.45 -8.98
CA GLN A 35 -6.03 1.74 -8.54
C GLN A 35 -6.57 1.75 -7.09
N LEU A 36 -6.66 0.57 -6.46
CA LEU A 36 -7.34 0.42 -5.16
C LEU A 36 -6.50 0.86 -3.95
N TYR A 37 -5.21 1.14 -4.14
CA TYR A 37 -4.32 1.50 -3.02
C TYR A 37 -3.91 2.95 -3.09
N LYS A 38 -4.22 3.69 -2.05
CA LYS A 38 -3.86 5.11 -1.96
C LYS A 38 -3.07 5.38 -0.68
N TYR A 39 -1.91 5.97 -0.83
CA TYR A 39 -1.14 6.50 0.30
C TYR A 39 -1.55 7.94 0.56
N LEU A 40 -1.75 8.28 1.81
CA LEU A 40 -2.24 9.59 2.25
C LEU A 40 -1.23 10.22 3.22
N TYR A 41 -0.65 11.33 2.80
CA TYR A 41 0.31 12.08 3.59
C TYR A 41 -0.40 12.98 4.59
N ASN A 42 -0.16 12.75 5.86
CA ASN A 42 -0.79 13.47 6.97
C ASN A 42 0.23 14.42 7.62
N LYS A 43 -0.02 15.72 7.47
CA LYS A 43 0.83 16.80 7.99
C LYS A 43 0.41 17.20 9.42
N VAL A 44 0.23 16.19 10.28
CA VAL A 44 -0.04 16.36 11.71
C VAL A 44 1.01 15.52 12.43
N GLU A 45 1.68 16.10 13.41
CA GLU A 45 2.72 15.40 14.15
C GLU A 45 2.11 14.50 15.22
N LYS A 46 2.51 13.23 15.22
CA LYS A 46 2.06 12.20 16.16
C LYS A 46 3.20 11.23 16.46
N THR A 47 3.16 10.62 17.63
CA THR A 47 3.97 9.43 17.92
C THR A 47 3.53 8.29 17.02
N TRP A 48 4.38 7.25 16.87
CA TRP A 48 4.06 6.13 15.98
C TRP A 48 2.72 5.48 16.34
N THR A 49 2.50 5.22 17.65
CA THR A 49 1.26 4.59 18.14
C THR A 49 0.02 5.45 17.89
N GLU A 50 0.16 6.77 18.06
CA GLU A 50 -0.95 7.69 17.79
C GLU A 50 -1.27 7.79 16.29
N ALA A 51 -0.23 7.75 15.45
CA ALA A 51 -0.37 7.74 13.99
C ALA A 51 -1.05 6.47 13.53
N GLN A 52 -0.64 5.30 14.08
CA GLN A 52 -1.29 4.01 13.80
C GLN A 52 -2.78 4.04 14.15
N ARG A 53 -3.13 4.50 15.37
CA ARG A 53 -4.54 4.62 15.79
C ARG A 53 -5.33 5.55 14.87
N TYR A 54 -4.72 6.66 14.45
CA TYR A 54 -5.36 7.61 13.53
C TYR A 54 -5.65 6.94 12.19
N CYS A 55 -4.63 6.26 11.59
CA CYS A 55 -4.80 5.59 10.31
C CYS A 55 -5.84 4.48 10.40
N ARG A 56 -5.83 3.68 11.46
CA ARG A 56 -6.82 2.61 11.67
C ARG A 56 -8.25 3.15 11.84
N LYS A 57 -8.39 4.35 12.41
CA LYS A 57 -9.71 4.98 12.61
C LYS A 57 -10.26 5.63 11.34
N LYS A 58 -9.42 6.17 10.48
CA LYS A 58 -9.83 6.99 9.32
C LYS A 58 -9.57 6.33 7.97
N HIS A 59 -8.72 5.35 7.95
CA HIS A 59 -8.21 4.65 6.77
C HIS A 59 -8.07 3.17 7.13
N THR A 60 -7.13 2.47 6.52
CA THR A 60 -6.89 1.06 6.82
C THR A 60 -5.81 0.87 7.89
N ASP A 61 -4.62 1.45 7.70
CA ASP A 61 -3.51 1.37 8.66
C ASP A 61 -2.43 2.38 8.28
N LEU A 62 -1.33 2.41 9.02
CA LEU A 62 -0.10 3.08 8.58
C LEU A 62 0.39 2.45 7.27
N ALA A 63 1.10 3.24 6.47
CA ALA A 63 1.56 2.82 5.15
C ALA A 63 2.43 1.57 5.22
N THR A 64 2.03 0.52 4.54
CA THR A 64 2.80 -0.68 4.28
C THR A 64 3.50 -0.51 2.93
N VAL A 65 4.80 -0.75 2.87
CA VAL A 65 5.63 -0.58 1.68
C VAL A 65 6.41 -1.87 1.48
N SER A 66 5.69 -2.95 1.26
CA SER A 66 6.24 -4.31 1.35
C SER A 66 7.03 -4.76 0.12
N ASN A 67 7.04 -3.96 -0.94
CA ASN A 67 7.72 -4.34 -2.18
C ASN A 67 8.04 -3.11 -3.05
N MET A 68 8.79 -3.31 -4.12
CA MET A 68 9.21 -2.24 -5.03
C MET A 68 8.04 -1.58 -5.79
N THR A 69 6.92 -2.27 -5.94
CA THR A 69 5.71 -1.69 -6.55
C THR A 69 5.12 -0.64 -5.62
N ASP A 70 5.06 -0.91 -4.33
CA ASP A 70 4.61 0.05 -3.31
C ASP A 70 5.54 1.26 -3.26
N MET A 71 6.85 1.05 -3.36
CA MET A 71 7.83 2.13 -3.44
C MET A 71 7.55 3.04 -4.65
N LYS A 72 7.24 2.48 -5.80
CA LYS A 72 6.89 3.25 -7.02
C LYS A 72 5.60 4.06 -6.82
N ARG A 73 4.62 3.52 -6.12
CA ARG A 73 3.38 4.24 -5.77
C ARG A 73 3.68 5.44 -4.87
N LEU A 74 4.60 5.28 -3.92
CA LEU A 74 5.05 6.36 -3.05
C LEU A 74 5.76 7.48 -3.82
N LEU A 75 6.49 7.16 -4.87
CA LEU A 75 7.17 8.15 -5.73
C LEU A 75 6.17 9.17 -6.29
N ASN A 76 4.95 8.76 -6.59
CA ASN A 76 3.90 9.64 -7.12
C ASN A 76 3.42 10.69 -6.10
N ILE A 77 3.62 10.44 -4.80
CA ILE A 77 3.28 11.39 -3.74
C ILE A 77 4.52 12.01 -3.08
N SER A 78 5.72 11.59 -3.50
CA SER A 78 6.99 11.98 -2.88
C SER A 78 7.28 13.46 -2.94
N ALA A 79 6.74 14.18 -3.94
CA ALA A 79 6.87 15.63 -4.03
C ALA A 79 6.33 16.36 -2.79
N GLY A 80 5.47 15.70 -2.01
CA GLY A 80 4.95 16.22 -0.75
C GLY A 80 5.73 15.79 0.50
N VAL A 81 6.58 14.77 0.40
CA VAL A 81 7.34 14.23 1.54
C VAL A 81 8.67 14.95 1.65
N GLN A 82 8.69 16.02 2.45
CA GLN A 82 9.88 16.86 2.66
C GLN A 82 10.61 16.54 3.97
N ARG A 83 10.10 15.62 4.76
CA ARG A 83 10.59 15.26 6.09
C ARG A 83 10.41 13.77 6.32
N ASP A 84 11.11 13.26 7.31
CA ASP A 84 10.90 11.89 7.80
C ASP A 84 9.46 11.69 8.24
N VAL A 85 8.85 10.59 7.79
CA VAL A 85 7.44 10.27 8.07
C VAL A 85 7.32 8.84 8.61
N TRP A 86 6.38 8.62 9.53
CA TRP A 86 6.07 7.28 10.00
C TRP A 86 5.49 6.42 8.88
N ILE A 87 5.96 5.17 8.85
CA ILE A 87 5.34 4.08 8.08
C ILE A 87 4.97 2.95 9.06
N GLY A 88 4.31 1.92 8.59
CA GLY A 88 3.79 0.84 9.42
C GLY A 88 4.82 -0.20 9.87
N LEU A 89 6.09 0.11 9.76
CA LEU A 89 7.19 -0.79 10.11
C LEU A 89 7.53 -0.67 11.59
N TYR A 90 7.64 -1.80 12.30
CA TYR A 90 7.96 -1.79 13.74
C TYR A 90 8.57 -3.11 14.21
N ASP A 91 9.32 -3.04 15.31
CA ASP A 91 9.84 -4.20 16.06
C ASP A 91 9.20 -4.21 17.45
N PRO A 92 8.33 -5.18 17.75
CA PRO A 92 7.62 -5.20 19.04
C PRO A 92 8.46 -5.66 20.25
N LYS A 93 9.57 -6.32 20.04
CA LYS A 93 10.24 -7.07 21.11
C LYS A 93 11.61 -6.56 21.52
N ASP A 94 12.25 -5.81 20.68
CA ASP A 94 13.59 -5.24 20.98
C ASP A 94 14.63 -6.28 21.42
N VAL A 95 14.47 -7.54 21.02
CA VAL A 95 15.38 -8.61 21.43
C VAL A 95 16.15 -9.22 20.26
N ASN A 96 15.48 -9.47 19.14
CA ASN A 96 16.09 -10.10 17.97
C ASN A 96 15.92 -9.30 16.68
N ARG A 97 15.57 -8.03 16.79
CA ARG A 97 15.40 -7.10 15.67
C ARG A 97 14.55 -7.72 14.55
N THR A 98 13.36 -8.19 14.90
CA THR A 98 12.42 -8.77 13.94
C THR A 98 11.38 -7.74 13.55
N TRP A 99 11.41 -7.34 12.31
CA TRP A 99 10.52 -6.28 11.79
C TRP A 99 9.18 -6.85 11.32
N TYR A 100 8.15 -6.07 11.51
CA TYR A 100 6.77 -6.42 11.15
C TYR A 100 6.10 -5.21 10.50
N TRP A 101 5.13 -5.48 9.64
CA TRP A 101 4.21 -4.46 9.16
C TRP A 101 3.02 -4.36 10.12
N SER A 102 2.58 -3.14 10.36
CA SER A 102 1.41 -2.80 11.19
C SER A 102 0.12 -3.38 10.62
N LEU A 103 0.02 -3.42 9.28
CA LEU A 103 -1.15 -3.96 8.57
C LEU A 103 -1.21 -5.48 8.77
N PRO A 104 -2.28 -6.01 9.38
CA PRO A 104 -2.40 -7.46 9.59
C PRO A 104 -2.38 -8.25 8.28
N GLY A 105 -1.77 -9.43 8.33
CA GLY A 105 -1.70 -10.34 7.19
C GLY A 105 -0.61 -10.04 6.17
N VAL A 106 0.14 -8.96 6.37
CA VAL A 106 1.29 -8.64 5.50
C VAL A 106 2.58 -9.03 6.22
N GLU A 107 3.29 -9.99 5.64
CA GLU A 107 4.58 -10.45 6.17
C GLU A 107 5.71 -9.49 5.76
N PHE A 108 6.66 -9.30 6.66
CA PHE A 108 7.90 -8.59 6.35
C PHE A 108 8.82 -9.53 5.58
N ASN A 109 9.30 -9.07 4.44
CA ASN A 109 10.19 -9.85 3.58
C ASN A 109 11.56 -9.17 3.51
N GLU A 110 12.57 -9.80 4.05
CA GLU A 110 13.94 -9.27 4.09
C GLU A 110 14.54 -9.05 2.70
N SER A 111 14.06 -9.78 1.69
CA SER A 111 14.55 -9.61 0.31
C SER A 111 13.95 -8.37 -0.39
N GLU A 112 12.90 -7.78 0.18
CA GLU A 112 12.18 -6.64 -0.41
C GLU A 112 12.36 -5.36 0.42
N THR A 113 13.48 -5.23 1.10
CA THR A 113 13.73 -4.08 1.99
C THR A 113 14.33 -2.89 1.25
N ASN A 114 14.10 -1.71 1.80
CA ASN A 114 14.62 -0.45 1.25
C ASN A 114 15.30 0.40 2.33
N TRP A 115 16.04 -0.26 3.22
CA TRP A 115 16.76 0.42 4.29
C TRP A 115 17.79 1.42 3.76
N ASN A 116 17.96 2.51 4.45
CA ASN A 116 19.06 3.43 4.21
C ASN A 116 20.39 2.74 4.58
N THR A 117 21.49 3.22 4.03
CA THR A 117 22.82 2.64 4.29
C THR A 117 23.13 2.68 5.79
N GLY A 118 23.39 1.52 6.37
CA GLY A 118 23.68 1.36 7.78
C GLY A 118 22.48 1.19 8.69
N GLU A 119 21.26 1.16 8.12
CA GLU A 119 20.02 0.92 8.87
C GLU A 119 19.52 -0.53 8.66
N PRO A 120 18.74 -1.07 9.58
CA PRO A 120 18.40 -0.54 10.91
C PRO A 120 19.60 -0.70 11.88
N ASN A 121 19.86 0.31 12.71
CA ASN A 121 21.11 0.34 13.49
C ASN A 121 20.90 0.39 15.01
N ASP A 122 19.71 0.76 15.51
CA ASP A 122 19.38 0.91 16.92
C ASP A 122 20.36 1.82 17.69
N LYS A 123 20.77 2.90 17.06
CA LYS A 123 21.77 3.82 17.65
C LYS A 123 21.16 5.14 18.16
N GLY A 124 19.91 5.08 18.57
CA GLY A 124 19.23 6.23 19.16
C GLY A 124 19.78 6.63 20.53
N ASN A 125 19.97 7.91 20.73
CA ASN A 125 20.47 8.45 21.99
C ASN A 125 19.42 8.43 23.12
N SER A 126 18.16 8.13 22.81
CA SER A 126 17.03 8.26 23.74
C SER A 126 16.29 6.94 23.97
N GLY A 127 16.94 5.82 23.70
CA GLY A 127 16.36 4.50 23.88
C GLY A 127 16.25 3.72 22.57
N PRO A 128 15.59 2.57 22.59
CA PRO A 128 15.53 1.68 21.43
C PRO A 128 14.79 2.30 20.24
N GLU A 129 15.20 1.93 19.06
CA GLU A 129 14.66 2.43 17.79
C GLU A 129 13.78 1.38 17.12
N ASN A 130 12.59 1.19 17.68
CA ASN A 130 11.66 0.10 17.32
C ASN A 130 10.60 0.50 16.31
N CYS A 131 10.67 1.69 15.71
CA CYS A 131 9.67 2.16 14.75
C CYS A 131 10.32 2.65 13.46
N GLY A 132 9.70 2.32 12.35
CA GLY A 132 10.22 2.63 11.03
C GLY A 132 9.71 3.94 10.45
N ILE A 133 10.62 4.67 9.84
CA ILE A 133 10.33 5.88 9.08
C ILE A 133 10.70 5.71 7.61
N LEU A 134 10.09 6.53 6.79
CA LEU A 134 10.50 6.80 5.42
C LEU A 134 11.14 8.19 5.41
N ASN A 135 12.39 8.29 5.01
CA ASN A 135 13.08 9.57 4.92
C ASN A 135 12.75 10.29 3.59
N LYS A 136 13.27 11.50 3.42
CA LYS A 136 13.05 12.32 2.20
C LYS A 136 13.54 11.65 0.91
N ASP A 137 14.49 10.72 1.01
CA ASP A 137 15.03 9.98 -0.15
C ASP A 137 14.26 8.65 -0.37
N LEU A 138 13.15 8.48 0.34
CA LEU A 138 12.28 7.30 0.31
C LEU A 138 13.00 6.02 0.76
N LYS A 139 14.00 6.17 1.63
CA LYS A 139 14.69 5.06 2.28
C LYS A 139 14.17 4.88 3.70
N TRP A 140 14.18 3.64 4.18
CA TRP A 140 13.74 3.33 5.54
C TRP A 140 14.87 3.56 6.55
N ALA A 141 14.49 3.96 7.75
CA ALA A 141 15.38 4.00 8.90
C ALA A 141 14.59 3.66 10.16
N ASP A 142 15.27 3.15 11.17
CA ASP A 142 14.65 2.95 12.48
C ASP A 142 14.81 4.20 13.33
N THR A 143 13.91 4.38 14.29
CA THR A 143 13.92 5.51 15.23
C THR A 143 13.02 5.19 16.42
N GLY A 144 13.19 5.97 17.51
CA GLY A 144 12.36 5.81 18.71
C GLY A 144 10.90 6.15 18.47
N CYS A 145 10.01 5.26 18.85
CA CYS A 145 8.56 5.36 18.60
C CYS A 145 7.90 6.55 19.30
N GLN A 146 8.55 7.13 20.31
CA GLN A 146 8.06 8.25 21.11
C GLN A 146 8.20 9.61 20.41
N TYR A 147 9.02 9.70 19.35
CA TYR A 147 9.16 10.96 18.63
C TYR A 147 7.87 11.30 17.88
N VAL A 148 7.63 12.59 17.65
CA VAL A 148 6.48 13.05 16.87
C VAL A 148 6.93 13.37 15.44
N ARG A 149 6.18 12.84 14.47
CA ARG A 149 6.48 13.01 13.04
C ARG A 149 5.16 13.05 12.25
N TYR A 150 5.24 13.54 11.05
CA TYR A 150 4.20 13.35 10.04
C TYR A 150 4.12 11.86 9.71
N PHE A 151 3.08 11.42 9.03
CA PHE A 151 2.88 10.01 8.79
C PHE A 151 2.12 9.74 7.49
N LEU A 152 2.32 8.54 6.99
CA LEU A 152 1.61 8.04 5.80
C LEU A 152 0.58 7.01 6.24
N CYS A 153 -0.68 7.23 5.87
CA CYS A 153 -1.71 6.20 5.98
C CYS A 153 -1.84 5.46 4.66
N TYR A 154 -2.26 4.24 4.75
CA TYR A 154 -2.63 3.37 3.66
C TYR A 154 -4.15 3.29 3.63
N ASN A 155 -4.74 3.54 2.49
CA ASN A 155 -6.17 3.36 2.27
C ASN A 155 -6.36 2.24 1.26
N GLY A 156 -6.55 1.02 1.76
CA GLY A 156 -6.95 -0.11 0.95
C GLY A 156 -8.47 -0.15 0.92
N GLU A 157 -9.07 -0.05 -0.25
CA GLU A 157 -10.50 -0.31 -0.37
C GLU A 157 -10.73 -1.81 -0.18
N ASN A 158 -11.61 -2.15 0.74
CA ASN A 158 -11.99 -3.54 0.98
C ASN A 158 -12.75 -4.06 -0.23
N VAL A 159 -12.12 -4.93 -0.98
CA VAL A 159 -12.74 -5.65 -2.10
C VAL A 159 -13.97 -6.43 -1.62
N ASP A 160 -13.94 -6.86 -0.35
CA ASP A 160 -15.07 -7.58 0.28
C ASP A 160 -16.35 -6.74 0.35
N LEU A 161 -16.23 -5.42 0.53
CA LEU A 161 -17.39 -4.51 0.53
C LEU A 161 -17.99 -4.38 -0.88
N LEU A 162 -17.14 -4.33 -1.90
CA LEU A 162 -17.60 -4.26 -3.29
C LEU A 162 -18.30 -5.56 -3.74
N LEU A 163 -17.81 -6.71 -3.26
CA LEU A 163 -18.42 -8.01 -3.56
C LEU A 163 -19.77 -8.18 -2.84
N SER A 164 -19.92 -7.66 -1.61
CA SER A 164 -21.19 -7.73 -0.89
C SER A 164 -22.30 -6.96 -1.60
N ASP A 165 -21.97 -5.82 -2.21
CA ASP A 165 -22.95 -5.02 -2.97
C ASP A 165 -23.39 -5.74 -4.27
N PHE A 166 -22.51 -6.51 -4.91
CA PHE A 166 -22.86 -7.32 -6.08
C PHE A 166 -23.80 -8.46 -5.73
N TYR A 167 -23.64 -9.07 -4.54
CA TYR A 167 -24.52 -10.18 -4.12
C TYR A 167 -25.94 -9.73 -3.75
N VAL A 168 -26.11 -8.47 -3.33
CA VAL A 168 -27.43 -7.92 -2.96
C VAL A 168 -28.30 -7.65 -4.20
N TYR A 169 -27.68 -7.39 -5.37
CA TYR A 169 -28.42 -7.10 -6.60
C TYR A 169 -28.68 -8.32 -7.49
N SER A 170 -28.22 -9.53 -7.09
CA SER A 170 -28.38 -10.74 -7.91
C SER A 170 -29.42 -11.74 -7.36
N ASN A 171 -30.23 -11.36 -6.35
CA ASN A 171 -31.36 -12.16 -5.84
C ASN A 171 -32.71 -11.49 -6.11
#